data_7726e7bc595e2e6ccba960b4ba1a196a
#
_entry.id   7726e7bc595e2e6ccba960b4ba1a196a
#
_cell.length_a   1.000
_cell.length_b   1.000
_cell.length_c   1.000
_cell.angle_alpha   90.00
_cell.angle_beta   90.00
_cell.angle_gamma   90.00
#
_symmetry.space_group_name_H-M   'P 1'
#
loop_
_entity.id
_entity.type
_entity.pdbx_description
1 polymer ?
#
loop_
_entity_poly.entity_id
_entity_poly.type
_entity_poly.pdbx_seq_one_letter_code
_entity_poly.pdbx_strand_id
1 'polypeptide(L)'
;MRKLSGFVGWGAGAYAASASLFHLYTAGYGTLEPRLQRSVHLLFLVPLVFLVFPFNRRSPQERPSGFDWLWAVLCWIPSAYLIWDANRLNHRWEGASSVLPIEVVLGSVMALLVMEACRRSLSPWMALTISVSLIYLGTSQWFPGNLIDNFSLYDTVNFSTI
;
A
#
# COMPACT_ATOMS: atom_id res chain seq x y z
N MET A 1 -11.65 6.84 -14.79
CA MET A 1 -12.31 7.09 -13.50
C MET A 1 -13.76 6.67 -13.60
N ARG A 2 -14.28 5.89 -12.65
CA ARG A 2 -15.71 5.54 -12.59
C ARG A 2 -16.54 6.70 -12.11
N LYS A 3 -17.78 6.79 -12.63
CA LYS A 3 -18.82 7.67 -12.08
C LYS A 3 -19.67 6.84 -11.11
N LEU A 4 -19.18 6.69 -9.88
CA LEU A 4 -19.91 5.94 -8.86
C LEU A 4 -21.22 6.65 -8.56
N SER A 5 -22.35 5.92 -8.67
CA SER A 5 -23.70 6.43 -8.44
C SER A 5 -24.35 5.74 -7.25
N GLY A 6 -25.39 6.35 -6.71
CA GLY A 6 -26.19 5.80 -5.63
C GLY A 6 -25.41 5.62 -4.31
N PHE A 7 -25.80 4.63 -3.54
CA PHE A 7 -25.27 4.36 -2.20
C PHE A 7 -23.75 4.12 -2.17
N VAL A 8 -23.21 3.44 -3.20
CA VAL A 8 -21.76 3.19 -3.31
C VAL A 8 -20.99 4.48 -3.54
N GLY A 9 -21.52 5.39 -4.37
CA GLY A 9 -20.91 6.70 -4.60
C GLY A 9 -20.88 7.55 -3.33
N TRP A 10 -21.99 7.56 -2.58
CA TRP A 10 -22.07 8.27 -1.30
C TRP A 10 -21.10 7.67 -0.27
N GLY A 11 -21.04 6.35 -0.14
CA GLY A 11 -20.11 5.66 0.77
C GLY A 11 -18.64 5.93 0.43
N ALA A 12 -18.25 5.85 -0.85
CA ALA A 12 -16.90 6.17 -1.30
C ALA A 12 -16.56 7.67 -1.05
N GLY A 13 -17.53 8.57 -1.24
CA GLY A 13 -17.38 9.99 -0.94
C GLY A 13 -17.18 10.25 0.55
N ALA A 14 -17.97 9.62 1.42
CA ALA A 14 -17.84 9.73 2.87
C ALA A 14 -16.48 9.19 3.34
N TYR A 15 -16.04 8.06 2.78
CA TYR A 15 -14.74 7.47 3.08
C TYR A 15 -13.58 8.37 2.64
N ALA A 16 -13.66 8.98 1.46
CA ALA A 16 -12.70 9.97 0.99
C ALA A 16 -12.67 11.24 1.86
N ALA A 17 -13.84 11.72 2.29
CA ALA A 17 -13.94 12.85 3.20
C ALA A 17 -13.30 12.54 4.56
N SER A 18 -13.48 11.33 5.11
CA SER A 18 -12.84 10.88 6.34
C SER A 18 -11.32 10.85 6.20
N ALA A 19 -10.79 10.39 5.06
CA ALA A 19 -9.36 10.44 4.75
C ALA A 19 -8.83 11.88 4.74
N SER A 20 -9.56 12.79 4.09
CA SER A 20 -9.17 14.21 4.00
C SER A 20 -9.18 14.88 5.38
N LEU A 21 -10.21 14.62 6.19
CA LEU A 21 -10.31 15.14 7.56
C LEU A 21 -9.18 14.60 8.44
N PHE A 22 -8.85 13.33 8.33
CA PHE A 22 -7.72 12.75 9.05
C PHE A 22 -6.40 13.46 8.70
N HIS A 23 -6.12 13.65 7.40
CA HIS A 23 -4.89 14.33 6.99
C HIS A 23 -4.86 15.80 7.37
N LEU A 24 -6.00 16.48 7.32
CA LEU A 24 -6.11 17.87 7.76
C LEU A 24 -5.88 17.99 9.28
N TYR A 25 -6.47 17.07 10.06
CA TYR A 25 -6.26 17.02 11.50
C TYR A 25 -4.77 16.79 11.84
N THR A 26 -4.13 15.80 11.23
CA THR A 26 -2.71 15.50 11.49
C THR A 26 -1.78 16.62 11.01
N ALA A 27 -2.13 17.36 9.98
CA ALA A 27 -1.38 18.52 9.53
C ALA A 27 -1.49 19.72 10.50
N GLY A 28 -2.66 19.88 11.16
CA GLY A 28 -2.91 21.00 12.05
C GLY A 28 -2.47 20.78 13.49
N TYR A 29 -2.62 19.57 14.01
CA TYR A 29 -2.38 19.24 15.43
C TYR A 29 -1.12 18.43 15.69
N GLY A 30 -0.41 18.03 14.67
CA GLY A 30 0.80 17.24 14.74
C GLY A 30 0.66 15.86 14.11
N THR A 31 1.73 15.42 13.47
CA THR A 31 1.79 14.13 12.79
C THR A 31 1.90 12.99 13.81
N LEU A 32 1.25 11.88 13.53
CA LEU A 32 1.47 10.62 14.20
C LEU A 32 2.90 10.12 13.89
N GLU A 33 3.34 9.09 14.59
CA GLU A 33 4.58 8.42 14.21
C GLU A 33 4.59 8.06 12.71
N PRO A 34 5.75 8.23 12.05
CA PRO A 34 5.81 8.12 10.58
C PRO A 34 5.24 6.81 10.02
N ARG A 35 5.48 5.70 10.72
CA ARG A 35 5.00 4.38 10.32
C ARG A 35 3.47 4.29 10.43
N LEU A 36 2.92 4.74 11.56
CA LEU A 36 1.47 4.77 11.78
C LEU A 36 0.78 5.71 10.79
N GLN A 37 1.33 6.89 10.56
CA GLN A 37 0.81 7.86 9.59
C GLN A 37 0.72 7.26 8.18
N ARG A 38 1.77 6.56 7.73
CA ARG A 38 1.80 5.89 6.41
C ARG A 38 0.78 4.75 6.33
N SER A 39 0.68 3.93 7.39
CA SER A 39 -0.28 2.82 7.42
C SER A 39 -1.72 3.28 7.32
N VAL A 40 -2.08 4.34 8.04
CA VAL A 40 -3.42 4.95 7.96
C VAL A 40 -3.66 5.59 6.60
N HIS A 41 -2.64 6.22 6.02
CA HIS A 41 -2.71 6.77 4.66
C HIS A 41 -3.01 5.67 3.63
N LEU A 42 -2.28 4.55 3.68
CA LEU A 42 -2.51 3.41 2.81
C LEU A 42 -3.90 2.78 3.03
N LEU A 43 -4.32 2.66 4.30
CA LEU A 43 -5.66 2.17 4.66
C LEU A 43 -6.76 2.96 3.97
N PHE A 44 -6.63 4.28 3.88
CA PHE A 44 -7.63 5.13 3.24
C PHE A 44 -7.51 5.17 1.73
N LEU A 45 -6.31 5.37 1.18
CA LEU A 45 -6.16 5.68 -0.24
C LEU A 45 -6.20 4.45 -1.14
N VAL A 46 -5.55 3.35 -0.75
CA VAL A 46 -5.44 2.18 -1.65
C VAL A 46 -6.81 1.53 -1.94
N PRO A 47 -7.70 1.32 -0.96
CA PRO A 47 -9.06 0.84 -1.23
C PRO A 47 -9.86 1.78 -2.13
N LEU A 48 -9.73 3.10 -1.97
CA LEU A 48 -10.40 4.08 -2.84
C LEU A 48 -9.98 3.95 -4.29
N VAL A 49 -8.69 3.70 -4.53
CA VAL A 49 -8.21 3.48 -5.90
C VAL A 49 -8.92 2.30 -6.55
N PHE A 50 -9.08 1.19 -5.84
CA PHE A 50 -9.77 0.01 -6.38
C PHE A 50 -11.26 0.25 -6.63
N LEU A 51 -11.92 1.05 -5.82
CA LEU A 51 -13.33 1.39 -6.03
C LEU A 51 -13.52 2.37 -7.21
N VAL A 52 -12.64 3.38 -7.32
CA VAL A 52 -12.76 4.47 -8.31
C VAL A 52 -12.18 4.09 -9.68
N PHE A 53 -11.09 3.32 -9.72
CA PHE A 53 -10.43 2.94 -10.96
C PHE A 53 -10.73 1.50 -11.34
N PRO A 54 -11.38 1.25 -12.50
CA PRO A 54 -11.71 -0.09 -12.94
C PRO A 54 -10.45 -0.90 -13.29
N PHE A 55 -10.51 -2.21 -13.08
CA PHE A 55 -9.42 -3.11 -13.47
C PHE A 55 -9.13 -3.05 -14.97
N ASN A 56 -10.18 -2.99 -15.80
CA ASN A 56 -10.06 -2.95 -17.24
C ASN A 56 -11.15 -2.05 -17.85
N ARG A 57 -10.95 -1.59 -19.08
CA ARG A 57 -11.91 -0.78 -19.84
C ARG A 57 -13.26 -1.47 -20.05
N ARG A 58 -13.30 -2.81 -19.97
CA ARG A 58 -14.52 -3.63 -20.07
C ARG A 58 -15.29 -3.76 -18.74
N SER A 59 -14.72 -3.32 -17.62
CA SER A 59 -15.39 -3.39 -16.31
C SER A 59 -16.55 -2.40 -16.24
N PRO A 60 -17.62 -2.69 -15.45
CA PRO A 60 -18.72 -1.77 -15.26
C PRO A 60 -18.26 -0.40 -14.81
N GLN A 61 -18.78 0.66 -15.43
CA GLN A 61 -18.37 2.03 -15.14
C GLN A 61 -19.16 2.69 -14.01
N GLU A 62 -20.34 2.13 -13.68
CA GLU A 62 -21.24 2.70 -12.67
C GLU A 62 -21.10 2.07 -11.29
N ARG A 63 -20.58 0.83 -11.22
CA ARG A 63 -20.46 0.07 -9.98
C ARG A 63 -19.12 -0.66 -9.92
N PRO A 64 -18.47 -0.79 -8.74
CA PRO A 64 -17.32 -1.65 -8.57
C PRO A 64 -17.72 -3.11 -8.83
N SER A 65 -16.84 -3.87 -9.49
CA SER A 65 -17.05 -5.31 -9.63
C SER A 65 -16.77 -6.02 -8.30
N GLY A 66 -17.27 -7.25 -8.13
CA GLY A 66 -16.94 -8.05 -6.94
C GLY A 66 -15.43 -8.23 -6.74
N PHE A 67 -14.69 -8.26 -7.83
CA PHE A 67 -13.22 -8.34 -7.81
C PHE A 67 -12.59 -7.04 -7.25
N ASP A 68 -13.14 -5.87 -7.57
CA ASP A 68 -12.64 -4.59 -7.04
C ASP A 68 -12.92 -4.46 -5.54
N TRP A 69 -14.07 -4.99 -5.08
CA TRP A 69 -14.38 -5.08 -3.65
C TRP A 69 -13.42 -6.02 -2.92
N LEU A 70 -13.11 -7.18 -3.52
CA LEU A 70 -12.13 -8.11 -2.95
C LEU A 70 -10.77 -7.42 -2.75
N TRP A 71 -10.28 -6.71 -3.76
CA TRP A 71 -9.02 -5.98 -3.68
C TRP A 71 -9.07 -4.86 -2.63
N ALA A 72 -10.17 -4.11 -2.57
CA ALA A 72 -10.35 -3.06 -1.58
C ALA A 72 -10.33 -3.60 -0.14
N VAL A 73 -11.02 -4.72 0.12
CA VAL A 73 -11.02 -5.37 1.44
C VAL A 73 -9.66 -5.97 1.77
N LEU A 74 -8.99 -6.57 0.78
CA LEU A 74 -7.66 -7.14 0.98
C LEU A 74 -6.62 -6.11 1.42
N CYS A 75 -6.76 -4.83 1.04
CA CYS A 75 -5.89 -3.75 1.50
C CYS A 75 -6.01 -3.47 2.99
N TRP A 76 -7.17 -3.73 3.60
CA TRP A 76 -7.36 -3.46 5.01
C TRP A 76 -6.55 -4.41 5.91
N ILE A 77 -6.31 -5.65 5.46
CA ILE A 77 -5.61 -6.67 6.26
C ILE A 77 -4.18 -6.23 6.61
N PRO A 78 -3.27 -5.95 5.65
CA PRO A 78 -1.93 -5.53 5.98
C PRO A 78 -1.88 -4.16 6.67
N SER A 79 -2.75 -3.22 6.26
CA SER A 79 -2.80 -1.90 6.90
C SER A 79 -3.27 -1.98 8.35
N ALA A 80 -4.30 -2.79 8.64
CA ALA A 80 -4.79 -2.99 10.01
C ALA A 80 -3.73 -3.70 10.88
N TYR A 81 -3.01 -4.68 10.33
CA TYR A 81 -1.92 -5.32 11.03
C TYR A 81 -0.81 -4.32 11.42
N LEU A 82 -0.39 -3.46 10.48
CA LEU A 82 0.62 -2.45 10.74
C LEU A 82 0.18 -1.43 11.80
N ILE A 83 -1.10 -1.07 11.84
CA ILE A 83 -1.66 -0.18 12.86
C ILE A 83 -1.73 -0.89 14.21
N TRP A 84 -2.19 -2.14 14.24
CA TRP A 84 -2.30 -2.93 15.47
C TRP A 84 -0.95 -3.15 16.13
N ASP A 85 0.07 -3.50 15.35
CA ASP A 85 1.39 -3.85 15.86
C ASP A 85 2.40 -2.68 15.78
N ALA A 86 1.90 -1.47 15.57
CA ALA A 86 2.72 -0.27 15.39
C ALA A 86 3.72 -0.07 16.54
N ASN A 87 3.28 -0.30 17.79
CA ASN A 87 4.12 -0.12 18.96
C ASN A 87 5.34 -1.07 18.96
N ARG A 88 5.14 -2.34 18.65
CA ARG A 88 6.23 -3.31 18.55
C ARG A 88 7.17 -2.98 17.37
N LEU A 89 6.60 -2.64 16.22
CA LEU A 89 7.33 -2.29 15.01
C LEU A 89 8.17 -1.03 15.19
N ASN A 90 7.69 -0.05 15.95
CA ASN A 90 8.41 1.21 16.20
C ASN A 90 9.61 1.03 17.14
N HIS A 91 9.53 0.08 18.08
CA HIS A 91 10.64 -0.24 18.98
C HIS A 91 11.61 -1.29 18.42
N ARG A 92 11.36 -1.77 17.22
CA ARG A 92 12.23 -2.75 16.56
C ARG A 92 13.48 -2.08 16.02
N TRP A 93 14.64 -2.62 16.37
CA TRP A 93 15.93 -2.19 15.81
C TRP A 93 16.08 -2.78 14.39
N GLU A 94 16.21 -1.92 13.41
CA GLU A 94 16.42 -2.32 12.03
C GLU A 94 17.75 -3.08 11.90
N GLY A 95 17.71 -4.21 11.19
CA GLY A 95 18.89 -5.08 11.00
C GLY A 95 19.27 -5.98 12.19
N ALA A 96 18.72 -5.77 13.40
CA ALA A 96 19.06 -6.58 14.58
C ALA A 96 17.91 -7.48 15.07
N SER A 97 16.66 -7.11 14.79
CA SER A 97 15.48 -7.87 15.22
C SER A 97 14.99 -8.81 14.12
N SER A 98 14.62 -10.02 14.50
CA SER A 98 14.05 -11.00 13.56
C SER A 98 12.72 -10.53 12.97
N VAL A 99 12.59 -10.64 11.66
CA VAL A 99 11.33 -10.37 10.94
C VAL A 99 10.43 -11.57 11.08
N LEU A 100 9.17 -11.37 11.45
CA LEU A 100 8.20 -12.45 11.50
C LEU A 100 7.81 -12.88 10.07
N PRO A 101 7.61 -14.17 9.80
CA PRO A 101 7.17 -14.63 8.48
C PRO A 101 5.88 -13.98 7.99
N ILE A 102 4.96 -13.66 8.91
CA ILE A 102 3.72 -12.97 8.62
C ILE A 102 3.95 -11.54 8.11
N GLU A 103 4.98 -10.84 8.60
CA GLU A 103 5.33 -9.50 8.15
C GLU A 103 5.83 -9.52 6.70
N VAL A 104 6.62 -10.52 6.36
CA VAL A 104 7.10 -10.73 4.98
C VAL A 104 5.92 -10.96 4.03
N VAL A 105 4.98 -11.82 4.43
CA VAL A 105 3.79 -12.10 3.63
C VAL A 105 2.92 -10.86 3.47
N LEU A 106 2.58 -10.18 4.57
CA LEU A 106 1.73 -8.99 4.55
C LEU A 106 2.39 -7.82 3.80
N GLY A 107 3.70 -7.62 3.98
CA GLY A 107 4.47 -6.61 3.25
C GLY A 107 4.49 -6.89 1.75
N SER A 108 4.70 -8.15 1.35
CA SER A 108 4.66 -8.55 -0.06
C SER A 108 3.27 -8.36 -0.67
N VAL A 109 2.22 -8.73 0.05
CA VAL A 109 0.82 -8.50 -0.36
C VAL A 109 0.57 -7.00 -0.53
N MET A 110 0.99 -6.18 0.43
CA MET A 110 0.82 -4.72 0.35
C MET A 110 1.58 -4.11 -0.83
N ALA A 111 2.81 -4.53 -1.09
CA ALA A 111 3.59 -4.09 -2.24
C ALA A 111 2.88 -4.40 -3.57
N LEU A 112 2.34 -5.62 -3.71
CA LEU A 112 1.56 -6.02 -4.90
C LEU A 112 0.27 -5.21 -5.04
N LEU A 113 -0.42 -4.92 -3.94
CA LEU A 113 -1.63 -4.09 -3.93
C LEU A 113 -1.34 -2.65 -4.36
N VAL A 114 -0.28 -2.05 -3.83
CA VAL A 114 0.15 -0.70 -4.21
C VAL A 114 0.58 -0.65 -5.68
N MET A 115 1.34 -1.64 -6.14
CA MET A 115 1.74 -1.75 -7.55
C MET A 115 0.53 -1.83 -8.48
N GLU A 116 -0.47 -2.66 -8.14
CA GLU A 116 -1.71 -2.76 -8.90
C GLU A 116 -2.54 -1.46 -8.84
N ALA A 117 -2.57 -0.79 -7.70
CA ALA A 117 -3.22 0.51 -7.55
C ALA A 117 -2.54 1.57 -8.43
N CYS A 118 -1.21 1.61 -8.47
CA CYS A 118 -0.44 2.50 -9.34
C CYS A 118 -0.73 2.22 -10.84
N ARG A 119 -0.78 0.95 -11.22
CA ARG A 119 -1.13 0.55 -12.59
C ARG A 119 -2.51 1.07 -13.01
N ARG A 120 -3.48 1.04 -12.10
CA ARG A 120 -4.86 1.48 -12.38
C ARG A 120 -5.03 2.99 -12.38
N SER A 121 -4.39 3.69 -11.45
CA SER A 121 -4.63 5.12 -11.21
C SER A 121 -3.74 6.04 -12.02
N LEU A 122 -2.49 5.63 -12.25
CA LEU A 122 -1.49 6.47 -12.91
C LEU A 122 -1.20 5.97 -14.33
N SER A 123 -0.32 5.00 -14.44
CA SER A 123 0.15 4.51 -15.73
C SER A 123 0.78 3.12 -15.57
N PRO A 124 0.66 2.24 -16.58
CA PRO A 124 1.37 0.97 -16.58
C PRO A 124 2.90 1.14 -16.55
N TRP A 125 3.42 2.24 -17.04
CA TRP A 125 4.86 2.56 -16.99
C TRP A 125 5.35 2.78 -15.56
N MET A 126 4.55 3.43 -14.71
CA MET A 126 4.86 3.60 -13.28
C MET A 126 4.91 2.25 -12.56
N ALA A 127 3.95 1.38 -12.81
CA ALA A 127 3.96 0.02 -12.26
C ALA A 127 5.18 -0.78 -12.76
N LEU A 128 5.56 -0.62 -14.01
CA LEU A 128 6.76 -1.25 -14.58
C LEU A 128 8.03 -0.75 -13.87
N THR A 129 8.17 0.56 -13.68
CA THR A 129 9.32 1.15 -12.98
C THR A 129 9.44 0.62 -11.55
N ILE A 130 8.34 0.58 -10.81
CA ILE A 130 8.29 0.02 -9.45
C ILE A 130 8.68 -1.47 -9.48
N SER A 131 8.16 -2.24 -10.43
CA SER A 131 8.48 -3.67 -10.56
C SER A 131 9.96 -3.90 -10.84
N VAL A 132 10.55 -3.14 -11.77
CA VAL A 132 11.98 -3.21 -12.09
C VAL A 132 12.82 -2.85 -10.85
N SER A 133 12.45 -1.81 -10.11
CA SER A 133 13.14 -1.41 -8.89
C SER A 133 13.08 -2.49 -7.81
N LEU A 134 11.92 -3.13 -7.61
CA LEU A 134 11.77 -4.22 -6.64
C LEU A 134 12.56 -5.47 -7.05
N ILE A 135 12.57 -5.82 -8.35
CA ILE A 135 13.38 -6.94 -8.87
C ILE A 135 14.87 -6.62 -8.68
N TYR A 136 15.28 -5.40 -8.99
CA TYR A 136 16.66 -4.97 -8.80
C TYR A 136 17.09 -5.08 -7.35
N LEU A 137 16.29 -4.59 -6.41
CA LEU A 137 16.55 -4.72 -4.98
C LEU A 137 16.63 -6.19 -4.54
N GLY A 138 15.70 -7.02 -4.96
CA GLY A 138 15.68 -8.46 -4.63
C GLY A 138 16.82 -9.27 -5.23
N THR A 139 17.40 -8.81 -6.35
CA THR A 139 18.52 -9.47 -7.04
C THR A 139 19.87 -8.80 -6.79
N SER A 140 19.91 -7.75 -5.98
CA SER A 140 21.11 -6.94 -5.72
C SER A 140 22.30 -7.76 -5.22
N GLN A 141 22.04 -8.83 -4.45
CA GLN A 141 23.04 -9.77 -3.95
C GLN A 141 23.81 -10.53 -5.06
N TRP A 142 23.29 -10.57 -6.29
CA TRP A 142 23.89 -11.28 -7.42
C TRP A 142 24.71 -10.36 -8.31
N PHE A 143 24.63 -9.06 -8.11
CA PHE A 143 25.41 -8.10 -8.88
C PHE A 143 26.79 -7.89 -8.24
N PRO A 144 27.89 -8.14 -8.99
CA PRO A 144 29.24 -7.87 -8.51
C PRO A 144 29.48 -6.36 -8.47
N GLY A 145 29.68 -5.79 -7.31
CA GLY A 145 30.14 -4.40 -7.17
C GLY A 145 29.90 -3.82 -5.78
N ASN A 146 30.84 -3.03 -5.31
CA ASN A 146 30.80 -2.31 -4.02
C ASN A 146 29.80 -1.15 -3.97
N LEU A 147 28.89 -1.04 -4.94
CA LEU A 147 27.93 0.07 -5.05
C LEU A 147 26.62 -0.20 -4.33
N ILE A 148 26.39 -1.43 -3.87
CA ILE A 148 25.12 -1.83 -3.30
C ILE A 148 25.43 -2.73 -2.12
N ASP A 149 24.99 -2.32 -0.93
CA ASP A 149 24.91 -3.23 0.22
C ASP A 149 24.08 -4.46 -0.17
N ASN A 150 24.54 -5.64 0.25
CA ASN A 150 23.89 -6.91 -0.06
C ASN A 150 22.53 -6.98 0.65
N PHE A 151 21.51 -6.41 0.04
CA PHE A 151 20.13 -6.53 0.52
C PHE A 151 19.59 -7.92 0.21
N SER A 152 19.20 -8.65 1.23
CA SER A 152 18.45 -9.89 1.07
C SER A 152 17.00 -9.59 0.73
N LEU A 153 16.25 -10.59 0.23
CA LEU A 153 14.78 -10.46 0.04
C LEU A 153 14.08 -10.06 1.35
N TYR A 154 14.59 -10.52 2.49
CA TYR A 154 14.11 -10.14 3.82
C TYR A 154 14.28 -8.64 4.08
N ASP A 155 15.43 -8.09 3.70
CA ASP A 155 15.72 -6.66 3.87
C ASP A 155 14.85 -5.82 2.94
N THR A 156 14.65 -6.27 1.70
CA THR A 156 13.78 -5.58 0.73
C THR A 156 12.34 -5.48 1.22
N VAL A 157 11.79 -6.57 1.77
CA VAL A 157 10.44 -6.57 2.34
C VAL A 157 10.39 -5.73 3.61
N ASN A 158 11.43 -5.77 4.44
CA ASN A 158 11.55 -4.97 5.64
C ASN A 158 11.58 -3.46 5.31
N PHE A 159 12.31 -3.07 4.27
CA PHE A 159 12.31 -1.71 3.73
C PHE A 159 10.94 -1.26 3.22
N SER A 160 10.19 -2.16 2.60
CA SER A 160 8.85 -1.83 2.10
C SER A 160 7.81 -1.64 3.21
N THR A 161 8.10 -2.10 4.43
CA THR A 161 7.25 -1.95 5.63
C THR A 161 7.65 -0.77 6.51
N ILE A 162 8.71 -0.04 6.17
CA ILE A 162 9.15 1.21 6.79
C ILE A 162 8.44 2.39 6.13
#